data_2bea95c7ab8317ab86089addcf13934e
#
_entry.id   2bea95c7ab8317ab86089addcf13934e
#
_cell.length_a   1.000
_cell.length_b   1.000
_cell.length_c   1.000
_cell.angle_alpha   90.00
_cell.angle_beta   90.00
_cell.angle_gamma   90.00
#
_symmetry.space_group_name_H-M   'P 1'
#
loop_
_entity.id
_entity.type
_entity.pdbx_description
1 polymer ?
#
loop_
_entity_poly.entity_id
_entity_poly.type
_entity_poly.pdbx_seq_one_letter_code
_entity_poly.pdbx_strand_id
1 'polypeptide(L)'
;MVKKKEKLNMKKQWAKFIVVLILYLAFLYWVKSWWGLLVVPFIFDVYITKKIKWQWWKEEEGPVKWVMSWVDALVFALVAVYFINLFFFQNYVIPSSSLEKSLLTGDYLFVSKVSYGPRIPQTPLTMPLTQHTLPMIECKSYIEWPQWDYRRVKGFGKVELNDIVVFNYPAGDTLCSAQKYQPMDFYRLCYEIGYQMYPQRPDPDSLDYEMRQKFFDAIYQGGRQYIEQNQVEYGEIMTRPADRRENYVKRCVGLPGQTLQIKDHIIYLDGKANKEPDNVQYTYRMKLKQSIPDELMKELGITMEDLMSLNTLGYMPMTKHAVQTLKQQGYAESIELNTDADEWDIYPLNGNMHWTRDNYGPVWIPKKGESIDLTLDNLPVYERCIRTYEGNTLEVKDGKILINGQEAKEYTFKMDYYWMMGDNRHNSLDSRYWGFVPEDHIVGKPIFIWWSSDPDRSGLGGVRWSRLFRFVDNIK
;
A
#
# COMPACT_ATOMS: atom_id res chain seq x y z
N MET A 1 -42.41 40.59 -14.89
CA MET A 1 -43.09 39.90 -13.75
C MET A 1 -42.09 39.77 -12.61
N VAL A 2 -42.26 40.58 -11.56
CA VAL A 2 -41.41 40.51 -10.36
C VAL A 2 -41.73 39.20 -9.62
N LYS A 3 -40.85 38.19 -9.66
CA LYS A 3 -40.99 36.97 -8.86
C LYS A 3 -41.07 37.35 -7.39
N LYS A 4 -42.26 37.16 -6.75
CA LYS A 4 -42.48 37.30 -5.30
C LYS A 4 -41.40 36.49 -4.59
N LYS A 5 -40.46 37.15 -3.86
CA LYS A 5 -39.55 36.46 -2.94
C LYS A 5 -40.40 35.68 -1.94
N GLU A 6 -40.43 34.36 -2.01
CA GLU A 6 -41.06 33.52 -0.98
C GLU A 6 -40.50 33.91 0.37
N LYS A 7 -41.40 34.29 1.31
CA LYS A 7 -41.01 34.57 2.70
C LYS A 7 -40.36 33.30 3.27
N LEU A 8 -39.05 33.33 3.47
CA LEU A 8 -38.33 32.23 4.09
C LEU A 8 -38.97 31.87 5.45
N ASN A 9 -39.35 30.61 5.61
CA ASN A 9 -39.76 30.10 6.90
C ASN A 9 -38.55 29.98 7.84
N MET A 10 -38.36 31.01 8.68
CA MET A 10 -37.21 31.09 9.60
C MET A 10 -37.12 29.90 10.54
N LYS A 11 -38.24 29.34 11.00
CA LYS A 11 -38.22 28.11 11.83
C LYS A 11 -37.59 26.95 11.10
N LYS A 12 -37.90 26.76 9.81
CA LYS A 12 -37.33 25.73 8.97
C LYS A 12 -35.81 25.94 8.71
N GLN A 13 -35.38 27.19 8.58
CA GLN A 13 -33.97 27.55 8.41
C GLN A 13 -33.15 27.28 9.69
N TRP A 14 -33.66 27.65 10.84
CA TRP A 14 -33.06 27.34 12.13
C TRP A 14 -32.95 25.84 12.37
N ALA A 15 -34.00 25.08 12.06
CA ALA A 15 -33.94 23.62 12.16
C ALA A 15 -32.83 23.02 11.28
N LYS A 16 -32.73 23.46 10.02
CA LYS A 16 -31.63 23.01 9.11
C LYS A 16 -30.25 23.40 9.65
N PHE A 17 -30.10 24.65 10.10
CA PHE A 17 -28.82 25.11 10.67
C PHE A 17 -28.43 24.29 11.88
N ILE A 18 -29.32 24.01 12.82
CA ILE A 18 -29.04 23.24 14.03
C ILE A 18 -28.61 21.80 13.66
N VAL A 19 -29.33 21.15 12.74
CA VAL A 19 -28.99 19.79 12.29
C VAL A 19 -27.59 19.76 11.65
N VAL A 20 -27.32 20.69 10.72
CA VAL A 20 -26.02 20.76 10.05
C VAL A 20 -24.90 21.08 11.03
N LEU A 21 -25.15 22.01 11.97
CA LEU A 21 -24.20 22.39 13.01
C LEU A 21 -23.87 21.20 13.92
N ILE A 22 -24.85 20.42 14.36
CA ILE A 22 -24.64 19.25 15.20
C ILE A 22 -23.81 18.21 14.45
N LEU A 23 -24.16 17.91 13.20
CA LEU A 23 -23.41 16.97 12.38
C LEU A 23 -21.98 17.44 12.15
N TYR A 24 -21.80 18.74 11.90
CA TYR A 24 -20.47 19.31 11.70
C TYR A 24 -19.62 19.29 12.98
N LEU A 25 -20.19 19.65 14.13
CA LEU A 25 -19.50 19.58 15.41
C LEU A 25 -19.16 18.14 15.80
N ALA A 26 -20.04 17.17 15.53
CA ALA A 26 -19.76 15.76 15.71
C ALA A 26 -18.58 15.29 14.82
N PHE A 27 -18.55 15.75 13.57
CA PHE A 27 -17.42 15.49 12.66
C PHE A 27 -16.10 16.11 13.19
N LEU A 28 -16.11 17.38 13.64
CA LEU A 28 -14.93 18.03 14.22
C LEU A 28 -14.44 17.31 15.48
N TYR A 29 -15.35 16.87 16.33
CA TYR A 29 -15.02 16.06 17.51
C TYR A 29 -14.36 14.73 17.13
N TRP A 30 -14.91 14.05 16.14
CA TRP A 30 -14.36 12.79 15.63
C TRP A 30 -12.95 12.98 15.03
N VAL A 31 -12.76 14.02 14.21
CA VAL A 31 -11.47 14.36 13.58
C VAL A 31 -10.50 15.00 14.58
N LYS A 32 -10.97 15.43 15.76
CA LYS A 32 -10.20 16.18 16.77
C LYS A 32 -9.51 17.44 16.19
N SER A 33 -10.21 18.19 15.33
CA SER A 33 -9.70 19.40 14.70
C SER A 33 -10.56 20.61 15.07
N TRP A 34 -10.04 21.46 15.95
CA TRP A 34 -10.75 22.68 16.39
C TRP A 34 -10.64 23.83 15.38
N TRP A 35 -9.67 23.79 14.48
CA TRP A 35 -9.56 24.76 13.39
C TRP A 35 -10.80 24.80 12.50
N GLY A 36 -11.52 23.69 12.38
CA GLY A 36 -12.77 23.64 11.66
C GLY A 36 -13.86 24.55 12.23
N LEU A 37 -13.75 25.03 13.47
CA LEU A 37 -14.71 26.00 14.03
C LEU A 37 -14.74 27.31 13.24
N LEU A 38 -13.69 27.66 12.50
CA LEU A 38 -13.65 28.83 11.60
C LEU A 38 -14.68 28.73 10.47
N VAL A 39 -15.22 27.54 10.18
CA VAL A 39 -16.26 27.32 9.16
C VAL A 39 -17.66 27.59 9.71
N VAL A 40 -17.88 27.55 11.02
CA VAL A 40 -19.20 27.73 11.66
C VAL A 40 -19.87 29.06 11.30
N PRO A 41 -19.15 30.22 11.28
CA PRO A 41 -19.76 31.50 10.83
C PRO A 41 -20.28 31.44 9.39
N PHE A 42 -19.62 30.71 8.51
CA PHE A 42 -20.07 30.52 7.12
C PHE A 42 -21.30 29.63 7.03
N ILE A 43 -21.39 28.56 7.83
CA ILE A 43 -22.60 27.73 7.94
C ILE A 43 -23.75 28.58 8.46
N PHE A 44 -23.51 29.42 9.46
CA PHE A 44 -24.51 30.34 10.00
C PHE A 44 -24.98 31.33 8.94
N ASP A 45 -24.07 31.89 8.14
CA ASP A 45 -24.43 32.81 7.07
C ASP A 45 -25.30 32.13 5.99
N VAL A 46 -24.94 30.93 5.56
CA VAL A 46 -25.68 30.15 4.53
C VAL A 46 -27.15 29.94 4.93
N TYR A 47 -27.42 29.66 6.19
CA TYR A 47 -28.78 29.31 6.63
C TYR A 47 -29.54 30.50 7.24
N ILE A 48 -28.86 31.38 8.00
CA ILE A 48 -29.53 32.40 8.86
C ILE A 48 -29.33 33.80 8.32
N THR A 49 -28.09 34.31 8.25
CA THR A 49 -27.84 35.71 7.92
C THR A 49 -27.98 36.04 6.44
N LYS A 50 -27.56 35.10 5.57
CA LYS A 50 -27.60 35.24 4.12
C LYS A 50 -26.98 36.54 3.59
N LYS A 51 -25.98 37.08 4.31
CA LYS A 51 -25.27 38.29 3.93
C LYS A 51 -24.39 38.07 2.71
N ILE A 52 -23.76 36.89 2.63
CA ILE A 52 -22.94 36.50 1.49
C ILE A 52 -23.86 35.88 0.42
N LYS A 53 -23.85 36.44 -0.78
CA LYS A 53 -24.61 35.90 -1.91
C LYS A 53 -23.88 34.70 -2.52
N TRP A 54 -23.85 33.56 -1.80
CA TRP A 54 -23.17 32.32 -2.23
C TRP A 54 -23.57 31.85 -3.62
N GLN A 55 -24.80 32.11 -4.01
CA GLN A 55 -25.40 31.71 -5.27
C GLN A 55 -25.91 32.91 -6.07
N TRP A 56 -25.10 34.00 -6.15
CA TRP A 56 -25.43 35.24 -6.84
C TRP A 56 -25.85 35.00 -8.30
N TRP A 57 -25.25 34.00 -8.95
CA TRP A 57 -25.52 33.61 -10.32
C TRP A 57 -26.97 33.13 -10.56
N LYS A 58 -27.70 32.72 -9.52
CA LYS A 58 -29.12 32.33 -9.63
C LYS A 58 -30.03 33.49 -9.98
N GLU A 59 -29.60 34.71 -9.68
CA GLU A 59 -30.33 35.95 -9.99
C GLU A 59 -30.04 36.42 -11.44
N GLU A 60 -28.99 35.89 -12.11
CA GLU A 60 -28.62 36.19 -13.49
C GLU A 60 -29.50 35.44 -14.49
N GLU A 61 -29.50 35.91 -15.76
CA GLU A 61 -30.21 35.28 -16.88
C GLU A 61 -29.24 34.90 -18.01
N GLY A 62 -29.68 34.03 -18.91
CA GLY A 62 -28.92 33.61 -20.09
C GLY A 62 -27.68 32.77 -19.84
N PRO A 63 -26.61 32.93 -20.64
CA PRO A 63 -25.42 32.06 -20.62
C PRO A 63 -24.69 32.05 -19.28
N VAL A 64 -24.64 33.16 -18.56
CA VAL A 64 -23.95 33.26 -17.27
C VAL A 64 -24.58 32.31 -16.26
N LYS A 65 -25.89 32.26 -16.17
CA LYS A 65 -26.61 31.33 -15.28
C LYS A 65 -26.32 29.88 -15.63
N TRP A 66 -26.33 29.57 -16.90
CA TRP A 66 -26.05 28.20 -17.35
C TRP A 66 -24.62 27.78 -17.02
N VAL A 67 -23.60 28.56 -17.36
CA VAL A 67 -22.18 28.26 -17.07
C VAL A 67 -21.96 28.14 -15.56
N MET A 68 -22.44 29.12 -14.77
CA MET A 68 -22.22 29.15 -13.33
C MET A 68 -22.93 28.02 -12.59
N SER A 69 -24.05 27.51 -13.14
CA SER A 69 -24.70 26.31 -12.57
C SER A 69 -23.85 25.05 -12.70
N TRP A 70 -23.13 24.90 -13.82
CA TRP A 70 -22.18 23.80 -14.01
C TRP A 70 -20.94 23.97 -13.10
N VAL A 71 -20.42 25.19 -12.99
CA VAL A 71 -19.29 25.50 -12.09
C VAL A 71 -19.65 25.18 -10.64
N ASP A 72 -20.82 25.60 -10.16
CA ASP A 72 -21.30 25.33 -8.80
C ASP A 72 -21.43 23.82 -8.54
N ALA A 73 -22.04 23.10 -9.49
CA ALA A 73 -22.16 21.64 -9.40
C ALA A 73 -20.79 20.93 -9.40
N LEU A 74 -19.86 21.37 -10.25
CA LEU A 74 -18.52 20.82 -10.32
C LEU A 74 -17.73 21.06 -9.03
N VAL A 75 -17.72 22.29 -8.52
CA VAL A 75 -17.06 22.65 -7.27
C VAL A 75 -17.63 21.85 -6.10
N PHE A 76 -18.96 21.78 -6.00
CA PHE A 76 -19.61 20.96 -4.97
C PHE A 76 -19.19 19.49 -5.07
N ALA A 77 -19.23 18.90 -6.29
CA ALA A 77 -18.84 17.50 -6.52
C ALA A 77 -17.37 17.24 -6.13
N LEU A 78 -16.46 18.13 -6.54
CA LEU A 78 -15.01 17.99 -6.22
C LEU A 78 -14.77 18.06 -4.71
N VAL A 79 -15.40 19.02 -4.02
CA VAL A 79 -15.26 19.15 -2.56
C VAL A 79 -15.87 17.94 -1.85
N ALA A 80 -17.07 17.50 -2.25
CA ALA A 80 -17.73 16.35 -1.65
C ALA A 80 -16.89 15.06 -1.84
N VAL A 81 -16.44 14.80 -3.07
CA VAL A 81 -15.59 13.63 -3.39
C VAL A 81 -14.25 13.68 -2.66
N TYR A 82 -13.65 14.87 -2.52
CA TYR A 82 -12.41 15.02 -1.75
C TYR A 82 -12.60 14.58 -0.30
N PHE A 83 -13.64 15.07 0.40
CA PHE A 83 -13.91 14.68 1.78
C PHE A 83 -14.32 13.21 1.91
N ILE A 84 -15.10 12.68 0.98
CA ILE A 84 -15.48 11.27 0.96
C ILE A 84 -14.24 10.40 0.80
N ASN A 85 -13.38 10.69 -0.16
CA ASN A 85 -12.15 9.94 -0.40
C ASN A 85 -11.15 10.07 0.76
N LEU A 86 -11.14 11.20 1.44
CA LEU A 86 -10.22 11.43 2.55
C LEU A 86 -10.63 10.64 3.80
N PHE A 87 -11.92 10.65 4.17
CA PHE A 87 -12.38 10.17 5.47
C PHE A 87 -13.16 8.87 5.43
N PHE A 88 -13.82 8.53 4.32
CA PHE A 88 -14.77 7.43 4.32
C PHE A 88 -14.34 6.26 3.44
N PHE A 89 -14.29 6.46 2.14
CA PHE A 89 -13.95 5.40 1.20
C PHE A 89 -13.33 5.93 -0.09
N GLN A 90 -12.58 5.08 -0.75
CA GLN A 90 -11.94 5.38 -2.02
C GLN A 90 -11.94 4.14 -2.90
N ASN A 91 -12.05 4.34 -4.22
CA ASN A 91 -11.98 3.24 -5.18
C ASN A 91 -10.54 3.05 -5.66
N TYR A 92 -10.15 1.77 -5.82
CA TYR A 92 -8.87 1.36 -6.37
C TYR A 92 -9.07 0.26 -7.39
N VAL A 93 -8.19 0.15 -8.37
CA VAL A 93 -8.13 -0.95 -9.32
C VAL A 93 -6.92 -1.83 -9.01
N ILE A 94 -7.09 -3.15 -9.16
CA ILE A 94 -5.99 -4.12 -9.02
C ILE A 94 -5.21 -4.16 -10.34
N PRO A 95 -3.92 -3.73 -10.36
CA PRO A 95 -3.14 -3.67 -11.59
C PRO A 95 -2.29 -4.92 -11.83
N SER A 96 -2.14 -5.81 -10.85
CA SER A 96 -1.19 -6.94 -10.90
C SER A 96 -1.75 -8.22 -10.33
N SER A 97 -1.13 -9.35 -10.68
CA SER A 97 -1.51 -10.70 -10.26
C SER A 97 -1.03 -11.13 -8.88
N SER A 98 -0.45 -10.22 -8.07
CA SER A 98 0.14 -10.58 -6.76
C SER A 98 -0.84 -11.11 -5.72
N LEU A 99 -2.15 -10.86 -5.90
CA LEU A 99 -3.26 -11.42 -5.10
C LEU A 99 -4.14 -12.33 -5.96
N GLU A 100 -3.61 -12.88 -7.04
CA GLU A 100 -4.34 -13.77 -7.96
C GLU A 100 -5.08 -14.88 -7.19
N LYS A 101 -6.22 -15.31 -7.72
CA LYS A 101 -7.24 -16.17 -7.09
C LYS A 101 -8.08 -15.45 -6.00
N SER A 102 -7.52 -14.55 -5.21
CA SER A 102 -8.28 -13.71 -4.27
C SER A 102 -8.82 -12.46 -4.96
N LEU A 103 -7.93 -11.61 -5.46
CA LEU A 103 -8.26 -10.41 -6.24
C LEU A 103 -7.58 -10.49 -7.60
N LEU A 104 -8.35 -10.31 -8.66
CA LEU A 104 -7.86 -10.43 -10.03
C LEU A 104 -7.47 -9.07 -10.59
N THR A 105 -6.50 -9.05 -11.49
CA THR A 105 -6.20 -7.86 -12.30
C THR A 105 -7.46 -7.37 -12.99
N GLY A 106 -7.77 -6.06 -12.86
CA GLY A 106 -9.00 -5.48 -13.37
C GLY A 106 -10.20 -5.54 -12.41
N ASP A 107 -10.01 -5.99 -11.15
CA ASP A 107 -11.00 -5.81 -10.08
C ASP A 107 -10.95 -4.37 -9.56
N TYR A 108 -12.09 -3.72 -9.45
CA TYR A 108 -12.26 -2.40 -8.85
C TYR A 108 -12.80 -2.55 -7.44
N LEU A 109 -12.03 -2.11 -6.48
CA LEU A 109 -12.28 -2.28 -5.06
C LEU A 109 -12.91 -1.02 -4.44
N PHE A 110 -13.95 -1.23 -3.65
CA PHE A 110 -14.44 -0.23 -2.72
C PHE A 110 -13.71 -0.38 -1.38
N VAL A 111 -12.86 0.59 -1.06
CA VAL A 111 -11.96 0.54 0.10
C VAL A 111 -12.46 1.47 1.19
N SER A 112 -12.78 0.93 2.35
CA SER A 112 -13.19 1.66 3.54
C SER A 112 -11.98 2.14 4.34
N LYS A 113 -11.90 3.43 4.57
CA LYS A 113 -10.91 4.04 5.46
C LYS A 113 -11.38 4.02 6.92
N VAL A 114 -12.70 4.07 7.14
CA VAL A 114 -13.29 4.04 8.49
C VAL A 114 -13.08 2.70 9.19
N SER A 115 -12.86 1.61 8.46
CA SER A 115 -12.60 0.29 9.06
C SER A 115 -11.41 0.33 10.01
N TYR A 116 -10.30 0.95 9.61
CA TYR A 116 -9.09 1.09 10.44
C TYR A 116 -8.93 2.50 11.02
N GLY A 117 -9.80 3.43 10.61
CA GLY A 117 -9.74 4.85 10.90
C GLY A 117 -8.97 5.64 9.82
N PRO A 118 -9.55 6.72 9.29
CA PRO A 118 -8.90 7.53 8.28
C PRO A 118 -7.68 8.27 8.82
N ARG A 119 -6.67 8.41 7.99
CA ARG A 119 -5.50 9.25 8.28
C ARG A 119 -5.84 10.72 8.01
N ILE A 120 -5.40 11.60 8.87
CA ILE A 120 -5.31 13.02 8.52
C ILE A 120 -4.19 13.15 7.48
N PRO A 121 -4.42 13.84 6.36
CA PRO A 121 -3.41 13.95 5.31
C PRO A 121 -2.16 14.63 5.84
N GLN A 122 -0.98 14.06 5.54
CA GLN A 122 0.30 14.71 5.83
C GLN A 122 0.48 15.92 4.90
N THR A 123 -0.02 15.84 3.66
CA THR A 123 -0.04 16.94 2.69
C THR A 123 -1.46 17.44 2.46
N PRO A 124 -1.95 18.39 3.29
CA PRO A 124 -3.36 18.83 3.25
C PRO A 124 -3.73 19.59 1.98
N LEU A 125 -2.76 20.27 1.36
CA LEU A 125 -2.99 21.05 0.14
C LEU A 125 -2.70 20.18 -1.09
N THR A 126 -3.71 19.45 -1.53
CA THR A 126 -3.61 18.55 -2.68
C THR A 126 -4.80 18.70 -3.63
N MET A 127 -4.53 18.47 -4.91
CA MET A 127 -5.58 18.43 -5.93
C MET A 127 -6.46 17.19 -5.72
N PRO A 128 -7.79 17.33 -5.66
CA PRO A 128 -8.70 16.19 -5.59
C PRO A 128 -8.48 15.20 -6.74
N LEU A 129 -8.75 13.91 -6.50
CA LEU A 129 -8.70 12.81 -7.48
C LEU A 129 -7.30 12.52 -8.06
N THR A 130 -6.24 13.06 -7.47
CA THR A 130 -4.86 12.78 -7.89
C THR A 130 -4.07 12.16 -6.74
N GLN A 131 -3.12 11.27 -7.06
CA GLN A 131 -2.26 10.67 -6.04
C GLN A 131 -1.01 11.54 -5.79
N HIS A 132 -0.20 11.76 -6.81
CA HIS A 132 1.06 12.51 -6.67
C HIS A 132 1.36 13.43 -7.86
N THR A 133 0.86 13.13 -9.06
CA THR A 133 1.17 13.86 -10.31
C THR A 133 -0.11 14.22 -11.03
N LEU A 134 -0.16 15.43 -11.59
CA LEU A 134 -1.29 15.84 -12.43
C LEU A 134 -1.20 15.15 -13.80
N PRO A 135 -2.27 14.52 -14.27
CA PRO A 135 -2.30 13.95 -15.61
C PRO A 135 -2.10 15.05 -16.64
N MET A 136 -1.40 14.74 -17.75
CA MET A 136 -1.06 15.60 -18.89
C MET A 136 0.03 16.67 -18.64
N ILE A 137 0.19 17.20 -17.43
CA ILE A 137 1.15 18.27 -17.13
C ILE A 137 2.40 17.70 -16.42
N GLU A 138 2.30 16.49 -15.87
CA GLU A 138 3.36 15.76 -15.16
C GLU A 138 4.01 16.50 -13.97
N CYS A 139 3.36 17.57 -13.47
CA CYS A 139 3.81 18.27 -12.28
C CYS A 139 3.18 17.68 -11.00
N LYS A 140 3.76 18.01 -9.84
CA LYS A 140 3.23 17.60 -8.53
C LYS A 140 1.79 18.08 -8.34
N SER A 141 0.91 17.20 -7.88
CA SER A 141 -0.50 17.49 -7.61
C SER A 141 -0.77 17.98 -6.18
N TYR A 142 0.28 18.25 -5.43
CA TYR A 142 0.22 18.69 -4.03
C TYR A 142 1.29 19.74 -3.74
N ILE A 143 1.04 20.54 -2.72
CA ILE A 143 1.99 21.52 -2.19
C ILE A 143 2.69 20.87 -0.99
N GLU A 144 4.02 20.93 -0.96
CA GLU A 144 4.82 20.26 0.07
C GLU A 144 4.75 20.93 1.45
N TRP A 145 4.28 22.16 1.52
CA TRP A 145 4.11 22.89 2.77
C TRP A 145 2.69 23.43 2.89
N PRO A 146 2.02 23.29 4.07
CA PRO A 146 2.51 22.62 5.27
C PRO A 146 2.46 21.09 5.16
N GLN A 147 3.37 20.42 5.88
CA GLN A 147 3.27 19.00 6.16
C GLN A 147 2.88 18.82 7.63
N TRP A 148 1.94 17.90 7.89
CA TRP A 148 1.47 17.59 9.23
C TRP A 148 2.00 16.24 9.68
N ASP A 149 2.26 16.13 11.00
CA ASP A 149 2.62 14.86 11.60
C ASP A 149 1.53 13.81 11.41
N TYR A 150 1.96 12.54 11.33
CA TYR A 150 1.02 11.44 11.24
C TYR A 150 0.02 11.44 12.38
N ARG A 151 -1.24 11.36 12.02
CA ARG A 151 -2.36 11.18 12.94
C ARG A 151 -3.48 10.39 12.28
N ARG A 152 -4.00 9.41 13.01
CA ARG A 152 -5.15 8.59 12.60
C ARG A 152 -6.36 8.91 13.46
N VAL A 153 -7.51 9.05 12.82
CA VAL A 153 -8.81 9.17 13.50
C VAL A 153 -9.27 7.79 13.93
N LYS A 154 -9.99 7.69 15.03
CA LYS A 154 -10.51 6.40 15.50
C LYS A 154 -11.45 5.77 14.47
N GLY A 155 -11.15 4.55 14.08
CA GLY A 155 -11.96 3.70 13.20
C GLY A 155 -12.87 2.75 13.97
N PHE A 156 -13.51 1.83 13.23
CA PHE A 156 -14.36 0.79 13.81
C PHE A 156 -13.57 -0.41 14.33
N GLY A 157 -12.37 -0.67 13.78
CA GLY A 157 -11.51 -1.79 14.15
C GLY A 157 -10.04 -1.48 13.93
N LYS A 158 -9.24 -2.54 13.92
CA LYS A 158 -7.80 -2.54 13.62
C LYS A 158 -7.55 -3.54 12.50
N VAL A 159 -6.35 -3.50 11.93
CA VAL A 159 -5.89 -4.54 11.01
C VAL A 159 -5.84 -5.88 11.75
N GLU A 160 -6.45 -6.89 11.18
CA GLU A 160 -6.49 -8.25 11.71
C GLU A 160 -5.66 -9.20 10.85
N LEU A 161 -5.31 -10.34 11.42
CA LEU A 161 -4.56 -11.37 10.70
C LEU A 161 -5.40 -11.88 9.52
N ASN A 162 -4.76 -12.03 8.37
CA ASN A 162 -5.34 -12.40 7.08
C ASN A 162 -6.26 -11.34 6.43
N ASP A 163 -6.41 -10.14 6.98
CA ASP A 163 -7.04 -9.04 6.26
C ASP A 163 -6.29 -8.70 4.97
N ILE A 164 -7.02 -8.44 3.89
CA ILE A 164 -6.46 -7.77 2.72
C ILE A 164 -6.45 -6.27 3.02
N VAL A 165 -5.29 -5.63 2.86
CA VAL A 165 -5.05 -4.25 3.29
C VAL A 165 -4.53 -3.41 2.13
N VAL A 166 -5.11 -2.22 1.95
CA VAL A 166 -4.54 -1.19 1.08
C VAL A 166 -3.62 -0.30 1.90
N PHE A 167 -2.39 -0.08 1.42
CA PHE A 167 -1.39 0.75 2.08
C PHE A 167 -0.50 1.46 1.06
N ASN A 168 0.16 2.54 1.47
CA ASN A 168 1.17 3.19 0.63
C ASN A 168 2.47 2.39 0.66
N TYR A 169 3.17 2.36 -0.47
CA TYR A 169 4.39 1.58 -0.64
C TYR A 169 5.48 1.96 0.37
N PRO A 170 5.96 1.02 1.19
CA PRO A 170 6.88 1.30 2.29
C PRO A 170 8.35 1.23 1.86
N ALA A 171 8.70 1.88 0.76
CA ALA A 171 10.07 1.90 0.24
C ALA A 171 10.90 3.09 0.76
N GLY A 172 10.63 3.54 1.99
CA GLY A 172 11.26 4.72 2.55
C GLY A 172 10.67 6.03 1.99
N ASP A 173 11.43 7.12 2.09
CA ASP A 173 11.02 8.47 1.69
C ASP A 173 11.57 8.90 0.33
N THR A 174 12.63 8.27 -0.13
CA THR A 174 13.42 8.66 -1.30
C THR A 174 12.98 7.90 -2.56
N LEU A 175 13.02 8.56 -3.71
CA LEU A 175 12.75 7.97 -5.02
C LEU A 175 13.45 8.75 -6.15
N CYS A 176 13.57 8.13 -7.31
CA CYS A 176 13.98 8.78 -8.56
C CYS A 176 12.78 9.48 -9.21
N SER A 177 12.97 10.69 -9.76
CA SER A 177 11.88 11.45 -10.37
C SER A 177 11.44 10.95 -11.75
N ALA A 178 12.29 10.22 -12.47
CA ALA A 178 11.93 9.65 -13.77
C ALA A 178 10.80 8.63 -13.63
N GLN A 179 9.77 8.75 -14.45
CA GLN A 179 8.49 8.02 -14.34
C GLN A 179 8.68 6.50 -14.24
N LYS A 180 9.61 5.93 -14.97
CA LYS A 180 9.95 4.49 -14.96
C LYS A 180 10.39 4.00 -13.57
N TYR A 181 11.10 4.84 -12.81
CA TYR A 181 11.74 4.47 -11.55
C TYR A 181 10.96 4.94 -10.32
N GLN A 182 9.95 5.81 -10.47
CA GLN A 182 9.14 6.30 -9.35
C GLN A 182 8.49 5.20 -8.48
N PRO A 183 7.97 4.09 -9.04
CA PRO A 183 7.37 3.03 -8.23
C PRO A 183 8.39 2.05 -7.65
N MET A 184 9.68 2.21 -7.95
CA MET A 184 10.73 1.31 -7.45
C MET A 184 11.20 1.70 -6.05
N ASP A 185 11.72 0.72 -5.30
CA ASP A 185 12.46 0.95 -4.06
C ASP A 185 13.83 1.55 -4.40
N PHE A 186 14.03 2.82 -4.04
CA PHE A 186 15.28 3.54 -4.31
C PHE A 186 16.50 2.85 -3.67
N TYR A 187 16.34 2.35 -2.45
CA TYR A 187 17.43 1.69 -1.73
C TYR A 187 17.84 0.40 -2.44
N ARG A 188 16.86 -0.39 -2.86
CA ARG A 188 17.10 -1.59 -3.68
C ARG A 188 17.79 -1.23 -4.98
N LEU A 189 17.31 -0.24 -5.70
CA LEU A 189 17.91 0.21 -6.96
C LEU A 189 19.38 0.61 -6.77
N CYS A 190 19.73 1.28 -5.68
CA CYS A 190 21.13 1.59 -5.34
C CYS A 190 21.96 0.32 -5.14
N TYR A 191 21.43 -0.68 -4.42
CA TYR A 191 22.15 -1.95 -4.24
C TYR A 191 22.31 -2.71 -5.56
N GLU A 192 21.26 -2.83 -6.37
CA GLU A 192 21.30 -3.52 -7.67
C GLU A 192 22.36 -2.90 -8.60
N ILE A 193 22.38 -1.57 -8.73
CA ILE A 193 23.37 -0.86 -9.54
C ILE A 193 24.78 -1.03 -8.94
N GLY A 194 24.92 -0.88 -7.63
CA GLY A 194 26.19 -1.03 -6.94
C GLY A 194 26.78 -2.42 -7.14
N TYR A 195 25.95 -3.46 -7.04
CA TYR A 195 26.40 -4.83 -7.32
C TYR A 195 26.83 -5.04 -8.78
N GLN A 196 26.19 -4.40 -9.74
CA GLN A 196 26.61 -4.44 -11.14
C GLN A 196 27.95 -3.74 -11.37
N MET A 197 28.21 -2.64 -10.63
CA MET A 197 29.47 -1.90 -10.72
C MET A 197 30.65 -2.66 -10.12
N TYR A 198 30.40 -3.54 -9.14
CA TYR A 198 31.43 -4.33 -8.45
C TYR A 198 31.21 -5.83 -8.65
N PRO A 199 31.43 -6.36 -9.87
CA PRO A 199 31.20 -7.78 -10.17
C PRO A 199 32.18 -8.72 -9.43
N GLN A 200 33.42 -8.24 -9.19
CA GLN A 200 34.41 -8.94 -8.38
C GLN A 200 34.40 -8.38 -6.96
N ARG A 201 33.73 -9.07 -6.08
CA ARG A 201 33.52 -8.65 -4.70
C ARG A 201 33.84 -9.78 -3.73
N PRO A 202 34.27 -9.46 -2.49
CA PRO A 202 34.46 -10.48 -1.47
C PRO A 202 33.10 -11.11 -1.11
N ASP A 203 33.18 -12.36 -0.67
CA ASP A 203 32.05 -13.02 -0.05
C ASP A 203 31.76 -12.32 1.30
N PRO A 204 30.53 -11.77 1.52
CA PRO A 204 30.17 -11.14 2.77
C PRO A 204 30.39 -12.03 4.01
N ASP A 205 30.29 -13.36 3.87
CA ASP A 205 30.53 -14.32 4.95
C ASP A 205 31.98 -14.34 5.40
N SER A 206 32.90 -14.04 4.50
CA SER A 206 34.32 -14.01 4.80
C SER A 206 34.77 -12.75 5.57
N LEU A 207 33.86 -11.75 5.70
CA LEU A 207 34.16 -10.48 6.29
C LEU A 207 33.69 -10.43 7.76
N ASP A 208 34.51 -9.79 8.63
CA ASP A 208 34.03 -9.39 9.93
C ASP A 208 32.92 -8.34 9.84
N TYR A 209 32.24 -8.06 10.94
CA TYR A 209 31.08 -7.16 10.94
C TYR A 209 31.42 -5.76 10.39
N GLU A 210 32.56 -5.18 10.81
CA GLU A 210 32.92 -3.81 10.41
C GLU A 210 33.26 -3.73 8.92
N MET A 211 34.00 -4.71 8.39
CA MET A 211 34.30 -4.81 6.97
C MET A 211 33.05 -5.07 6.15
N ARG A 212 32.13 -5.89 6.65
CA ARG A 212 30.84 -6.19 6.01
C ARG A 212 29.98 -4.94 5.90
N GLN A 213 29.88 -4.13 6.96
CA GLN A 213 29.15 -2.87 6.90
C GLN A 213 29.79 -1.89 5.90
N LYS A 214 31.10 -1.73 5.91
CA LYS A 214 31.81 -0.90 4.92
C LYS A 214 31.60 -1.40 3.50
N PHE A 215 31.53 -2.70 3.32
CA PHE A 215 31.23 -3.30 2.00
C PHE A 215 29.82 -2.94 1.53
N PHE A 216 28.77 -3.16 2.34
CA PHE A 216 27.40 -2.82 1.99
C PHE A 216 27.22 -1.32 1.78
N ASP A 217 27.85 -0.48 2.61
CA ASP A 217 27.85 0.97 2.45
C ASP A 217 28.51 1.38 1.12
N ALA A 218 29.64 0.78 0.76
CA ALA A 218 30.32 1.07 -0.51
C ALA A 218 29.45 0.68 -1.73
N ILE A 219 28.79 -0.47 -1.68
CA ILE A 219 27.84 -0.90 -2.72
C ILE A 219 26.70 0.10 -2.84
N TYR A 220 26.05 0.44 -1.72
CA TYR A 220 24.93 1.40 -1.70
C TYR A 220 25.35 2.77 -2.22
N GLN A 221 26.46 3.32 -1.70
CA GLN A 221 26.94 4.65 -2.11
C GLN A 221 27.39 4.67 -3.57
N GLY A 222 28.04 3.60 -4.05
CA GLY A 222 28.41 3.45 -5.46
C GLY A 222 27.17 3.53 -6.38
N GLY A 223 26.13 2.76 -6.08
CA GLY A 223 24.88 2.78 -6.84
C GLY A 223 24.16 4.12 -6.75
N ARG A 224 24.10 4.73 -5.56
CA ARG A 224 23.51 6.06 -5.36
C ARG A 224 24.26 7.12 -6.18
N GLN A 225 25.57 7.15 -6.12
CA GLN A 225 26.38 8.10 -6.89
C GLN A 225 26.21 7.91 -8.40
N TYR A 226 26.07 6.66 -8.86
CA TYR A 226 25.76 6.39 -10.26
C TYR A 226 24.41 7.00 -10.67
N ILE A 227 23.37 6.85 -9.86
CA ILE A 227 22.05 7.46 -10.10
C ILE A 227 22.17 8.99 -10.15
N GLU A 228 22.88 9.59 -9.21
CA GLU A 228 23.08 11.06 -9.14
C GLU A 228 23.81 11.61 -10.37
N GLN A 229 24.72 10.83 -10.96
CA GLN A 229 25.47 11.21 -12.16
C GLN A 229 24.69 10.97 -13.47
N ASN A 230 23.67 10.10 -13.47
CA ASN A 230 22.91 9.74 -14.65
C ASN A 230 21.45 10.25 -14.59
N GLN A 231 21.28 11.55 -14.30
CA GLN A 231 19.95 12.19 -14.16
C GLN A 231 19.10 12.14 -15.43
N VAL A 232 19.70 11.98 -16.60
CA VAL A 232 18.96 11.83 -17.87
C VAL A 232 18.12 10.55 -17.86
N GLU A 233 18.61 9.48 -17.23
CA GLU A 233 17.91 8.19 -17.13
C GLU A 233 17.03 8.11 -15.89
N TYR A 234 17.57 8.47 -14.72
CA TYR A 234 16.90 8.27 -13.42
C TYR A 234 16.10 9.48 -12.95
N GLY A 235 16.34 10.65 -13.55
CA GLY A 235 15.83 11.93 -13.05
C GLY A 235 16.57 12.38 -11.79
N GLU A 236 15.99 13.34 -11.08
CA GLU A 236 16.50 13.83 -9.81
C GLU A 236 16.12 12.91 -8.65
N ILE A 237 16.98 12.78 -7.65
CA ILE A 237 16.64 12.13 -6.39
C ILE A 237 15.76 13.09 -5.58
N MET A 238 14.59 12.64 -5.20
CA MET A 238 13.61 13.44 -4.49
C MET A 238 12.97 12.68 -3.33
N THR A 239 12.39 13.41 -2.39
CA THR A 239 11.57 12.83 -1.32
C THR A 239 10.09 12.95 -1.64
N ARG A 240 9.29 12.00 -1.16
CA ARG A 240 7.84 12.01 -1.31
C ARG A 240 7.18 11.57 0.00
N PRO A 241 6.26 12.38 0.56
CA PRO A 241 5.52 12.01 1.77
C PRO A 241 4.79 10.67 1.63
N ALA A 242 4.63 9.95 2.73
CA ALA A 242 4.04 8.61 2.74
C ALA A 242 2.63 8.57 2.12
N ASP A 243 1.79 9.58 2.37
CA ASP A 243 0.44 9.68 1.82
C ASP A 243 0.39 9.98 0.30
N ARG A 244 1.55 10.25 -0.32
CA ARG A 244 1.72 10.48 -1.77
C ARG A 244 2.45 9.35 -2.50
N ARG A 245 2.84 8.29 -1.77
CA ARG A 245 3.43 7.08 -2.38
C ARG A 245 2.36 6.26 -3.08
N GLU A 246 2.79 5.37 -3.95
CA GLU A 246 1.93 4.43 -4.67
C GLU A 246 1.12 3.57 -3.70
N ASN A 247 -0.10 3.19 -4.11
CA ASN A 247 -0.95 2.33 -3.30
C ASN A 247 -0.74 0.87 -3.66
N TYR A 248 -0.46 0.06 -2.65
CA TYR A 248 -0.31 -1.39 -2.76
C TYR A 248 -1.44 -2.10 -2.01
N VAL A 249 -1.71 -3.32 -2.43
CA VAL A 249 -2.70 -4.21 -1.80
C VAL A 249 -2.03 -5.54 -1.52
N LYS A 250 -2.02 -5.98 -0.27
CA LYS A 250 -1.47 -7.27 0.19
C LYS A 250 -2.29 -7.83 1.34
N ARG A 251 -2.04 -9.08 1.69
CA ARG A 251 -2.60 -9.72 2.88
C ARG A 251 -1.70 -9.48 4.09
N CYS A 252 -2.31 -9.10 5.20
CA CYS A 252 -1.62 -9.02 6.49
C CYS A 252 -1.39 -10.41 7.05
N VAL A 253 -0.15 -10.88 7.05
CA VAL A 253 0.22 -12.21 7.55
C VAL A 253 1.00 -12.17 8.86
N GLY A 254 1.24 -10.99 9.40
CA GLY A 254 1.87 -10.80 10.71
C GLY A 254 1.47 -9.48 11.34
N LEU A 255 1.11 -9.51 12.61
CA LEU A 255 0.63 -8.38 13.41
C LEU A 255 1.72 -7.84 14.34
N PRO A 256 1.60 -6.58 14.80
CA PRO A 256 2.54 -6.00 15.76
C PRO A 256 2.73 -6.84 17.02
N GLY A 257 3.97 -7.09 17.42
CA GLY A 257 4.35 -7.87 18.59
C GLY A 257 4.50 -9.38 18.33
N GLN A 258 4.15 -9.87 17.14
CA GLN A 258 4.33 -11.29 16.78
C GLN A 258 5.73 -11.55 16.25
N THR A 259 6.24 -12.75 16.45
CA THR A 259 7.44 -13.25 15.78
C THR A 259 7.04 -14.08 14.57
N LEU A 260 7.42 -13.61 13.37
CA LEU A 260 7.15 -14.30 12.11
C LEU A 260 8.37 -15.09 11.67
N GLN A 261 8.13 -16.32 11.23
CA GLN A 261 9.12 -17.17 10.56
C GLN A 261 8.46 -17.90 9.40
N ILE A 262 9.17 -18.00 8.27
CA ILE A 262 8.77 -18.87 7.16
C ILE A 262 9.73 -20.06 7.14
N LYS A 263 9.20 -21.27 7.16
CA LYS A 263 9.96 -22.52 7.03
C LYS A 263 9.31 -23.37 5.95
N ASP A 264 10.06 -23.71 4.93
CA ASP A 264 9.55 -24.50 3.80
C ASP A 264 8.21 -23.93 3.30
N HIS A 265 8.19 -22.61 3.01
CA HIS A 265 7.05 -21.80 2.56
C HIS A 265 5.87 -21.68 3.57
N ILE A 266 5.89 -22.35 4.69
CA ILE A 266 4.86 -22.27 5.73
C ILE A 266 5.17 -21.10 6.68
N ILE A 267 4.19 -20.22 6.89
CA ILE A 267 4.31 -19.11 7.82
C ILE A 267 4.02 -19.60 9.23
N TYR A 268 4.93 -19.31 10.15
CA TYR A 268 4.76 -19.52 11.59
C TYR A 268 4.68 -18.16 12.28
N LEU A 269 3.72 -18.02 13.20
CA LEU A 269 3.56 -16.88 14.08
C LEU A 269 3.69 -17.34 15.51
N ASP A 270 4.65 -16.78 16.25
CA ASP A 270 4.97 -17.18 17.63
C ASP A 270 5.18 -18.71 17.76
N GLY A 271 5.84 -19.29 16.76
CA GLY A 271 6.14 -20.73 16.68
C GLY A 271 4.97 -21.61 16.24
N LYS A 272 3.79 -21.07 15.96
CA LYS A 272 2.61 -21.82 15.49
C LYS A 272 2.38 -21.58 14.01
N ALA A 273 2.12 -22.65 13.25
CA ALA A 273 1.80 -22.54 11.84
C ALA A 273 0.50 -21.73 11.64
N ASN A 274 0.58 -20.70 10.80
CA ASN A 274 -0.58 -19.91 10.41
C ASN A 274 -1.43 -20.68 9.39
N LYS A 275 -2.74 -20.69 9.58
CA LYS A 275 -3.67 -21.25 8.58
C LYS A 275 -3.77 -20.27 7.41
N GLU A 276 -3.24 -20.67 6.26
CA GLU A 276 -3.35 -19.88 5.03
C GLU A 276 -4.77 -19.96 4.45
N PRO A 277 -5.23 -18.85 3.80
CA PRO A 277 -6.42 -18.88 2.96
C PRO A 277 -6.29 -19.88 1.80
N ASP A 278 -7.42 -20.44 1.37
CA ASP A 278 -7.45 -21.49 0.33
C ASP A 278 -6.96 -21.01 -1.05
N ASN A 279 -7.09 -19.70 -1.30
CA ASN A 279 -6.67 -19.05 -2.55
C ASN A 279 -5.16 -18.75 -2.65
N VAL A 280 -4.40 -19.01 -1.59
CA VAL A 280 -2.94 -18.85 -1.64
C VAL A 280 -2.36 -19.85 -2.64
N GLN A 281 -1.50 -19.34 -3.53
CA GLN A 281 -0.84 -20.15 -4.55
C GLN A 281 0.66 -20.02 -4.50
N TYR A 282 1.32 -21.13 -4.88
CA TYR A 282 2.74 -21.25 -5.06
C TYR A 282 3.05 -21.72 -6.49
N THR A 283 4.24 -21.49 -6.95
CA THR A 283 4.70 -21.99 -8.26
C THR A 283 5.17 -23.42 -8.14
N TYR A 284 4.66 -24.29 -9.00
CA TYR A 284 5.04 -25.69 -9.04
C TYR A 284 5.62 -26.05 -10.40
N ARG A 285 6.71 -26.82 -10.39
CA ARG A 285 7.19 -27.55 -11.56
C ARG A 285 6.29 -28.74 -11.76
N MET A 286 5.81 -28.93 -12.99
CA MET A 286 4.89 -30.02 -13.27
C MET A 286 5.16 -30.65 -14.63
N LYS A 287 5.03 -31.99 -14.67
CA LYS A 287 5.03 -32.76 -15.89
C LYS A 287 3.65 -33.41 -16.06
N LEU A 288 2.95 -33.01 -17.12
CA LEU A 288 1.63 -33.55 -17.44
C LEU A 288 1.71 -34.93 -18.06
N LYS A 289 0.79 -35.82 -17.70
CA LYS A 289 0.53 -37.11 -18.39
C LYS A 289 -0.46 -36.94 -19.51
N GLN A 290 -1.41 -36.04 -19.36
CA GLN A 290 -2.49 -35.76 -20.30
C GLN A 290 -2.95 -34.30 -20.18
N SER A 291 -3.61 -33.79 -21.20
CA SER A 291 -4.17 -32.43 -21.18
C SER A 291 -5.24 -32.29 -20.11
N ILE A 292 -5.25 -31.14 -19.43
CA ILE A 292 -6.28 -30.80 -18.44
C ILE A 292 -7.52 -30.31 -19.21
N PRO A 293 -8.72 -30.87 -18.98
CA PRO A 293 -9.96 -30.39 -19.63
C PRO A 293 -10.29 -28.96 -19.22
N ASP A 294 -10.88 -28.18 -20.15
CA ASP A 294 -11.25 -26.78 -19.93
C ASP A 294 -12.18 -26.58 -18.72
N GLU A 295 -13.10 -27.54 -18.49
CA GLU A 295 -13.99 -27.49 -17.33
C GLU A 295 -13.24 -27.62 -16.02
N LEU A 296 -12.27 -28.53 -15.95
CA LEU A 296 -11.43 -28.71 -14.76
C LEU A 296 -10.47 -27.52 -14.57
N MET A 297 -9.92 -26.99 -15.65
CA MET A 297 -9.12 -25.77 -15.59
C MET A 297 -9.92 -24.61 -14.98
N LYS A 298 -11.15 -24.43 -15.43
CA LYS A 298 -12.05 -23.40 -14.93
C LYS A 298 -12.40 -23.61 -13.44
N GLU A 299 -12.65 -24.86 -13.04
CA GLU A 299 -12.92 -25.23 -11.65
C GLU A 299 -11.71 -24.91 -10.74
N LEU A 300 -10.52 -25.29 -11.18
CA LEU A 300 -9.26 -25.07 -10.43
C LEU A 300 -8.71 -23.64 -10.58
N GLY A 301 -9.35 -22.81 -11.41
CA GLY A 301 -8.92 -21.47 -11.73
C GLY A 301 -7.59 -21.42 -12.51
N ILE A 302 -7.21 -22.47 -13.23
CA ILE A 302 -6.03 -22.51 -14.09
C ILE A 302 -6.34 -21.73 -15.37
N THR A 303 -5.51 -20.79 -15.74
CA THR A 303 -5.66 -19.96 -16.93
C THR A 303 -4.87 -20.51 -18.12
N MET A 304 -5.16 -20.02 -19.32
CA MET A 304 -4.33 -20.33 -20.49
C MET A 304 -2.90 -19.79 -20.35
N GLU A 305 -2.74 -18.66 -19.66
CA GLU A 305 -1.44 -18.07 -19.35
C GLU A 305 -0.63 -18.99 -18.41
N ASP A 306 -1.28 -19.58 -17.40
CA ASP A 306 -0.65 -20.57 -16.52
C ASP A 306 -0.14 -21.79 -17.33
N LEU A 307 -0.94 -22.29 -18.28
CA LEU A 307 -0.52 -23.39 -19.16
C LEU A 307 0.61 -22.98 -20.12
N MET A 308 0.58 -21.75 -20.63
CA MET A 308 1.68 -21.23 -21.44
C MET A 308 2.97 -21.16 -20.63
N SER A 309 2.90 -20.68 -19.37
CA SER A 309 4.02 -20.67 -18.44
C SER A 309 4.55 -22.10 -18.21
N LEU A 310 3.66 -23.07 -17.98
CA LEU A 310 4.07 -24.46 -17.82
C LEU A 310 4.79 -25.01 -19.07
N ASN A 311 4.27 -24.72 -20.25
CA ASN A 311 4.84 -25.21 -21.51
C ASN A 311 6.19 -24.55 -21.86
N THR A 312 6.37 -23.27 -21.50
CA THR A 312 7.58 -22.51 -21.84
C THR A 312 8.66 -22.59 -20.76
N LEU A 313 8.27 -22.55 -19.49
CA LEU A 313 9.17 -22.45 -18.34
C LEU A 313 9.20 -23.72 -17.49
N GLY A 314 8.29 -24.65 -17.72
CA GLY A 314 8.18 -25.90 -16.97
C GLY A 314 7.52 -25.78 -15.60
N TYR A 315 6.93 -24.60 -15.28
CA TYR A 315 6.24 -24.38 -14.02
C TYR A 315 5.04 -23.45 -14.18
N MET A 316 4.07 -23.55 -13.26
CA MET A 316 2.90 -22.66 -13.19
C MET A 316 2.44 -22.43 -11.75
N PRO A 317 1.76 -21.29 -11.44
CA PRO A 317 1.18 -21.06 -10.14
C PRO A 317 -0.07 -21.90 -9.92
N MET A 318 -0.18 -22.51 -8.73
CA MET A 318 -1.35 -23.31 -8.34
C MET A 318 -1.67 -23.18 -6.85
N THR A 319 -2.94 -23.30 -6.51
CA THR A 319 -3.39 -23.48 -5.12
C THR A 319 -3.11 -24.90 -4.63
N LYS A 320 -3.10 -25.11 -3.31
CA LYS A 320 -2.96 -26.46 -2.72
C LYS A 320 -4.09 -27.39 -3.20
N HIS A 321 -5.31 -26.86 -3.35
CA HIS A 321 -6.45 -27.61 -3.86
C HIS A 321 -6.22 -28.11 -5.31
N ALA A 322 -5.74 -27.21 -6.19
CA ALA A 322 -5.46 -27.57 -7.57
C ALA A 322 -4.41 -28.66 -7.66
N VAL A 323 -3.30 -28.56 -6.89
CA VAL A 323 -2.26 -29.59 -6.82
C VAL A 323 -2.81 -30.94 -6.38
N GLN A 324 -3.63 -30.96 -5.31
CA GLN A 324 -4.23 -32.19 -4.80
C GLN A 324 -5.16 -32.84 -5.82
N THR A 325 -6.02 -32.05 -6.47
CA THR A 325 -6.98 -32.54 -7.46
C THR A 325 -6.27 -33.13 -8.67
N LEU A 326 -5.27 -32.44 -9.23
CA LEU A 326 -4.51 -32.91 -10.38
C LEU A 326 -3.72 -34.19 -10.08
N LYS A 327 -3.17 -34.34 -8.86
CA LYS A 327 -2.52 -35.57 -8.40
C LYS A 327 -3.52 -36.73 -8.28
N GLN A 328 -4.64 -36.49 -7.59
CA GLN A 328 -5.67 -37.53 -7.34
C GLN A 328 -6.30 -38.04 -8.64
N GLN A 329 -6.56 -37.15 -9.58
CA GLN A 329 -7.17 -37.50 -10.86
C GLN A 329 -6.16 -37.98 -11.91
N GLY A 330 -4.86 -38.02 -11.58
CA GLY A 330 -3.81 -38.61 -12.42
C GLY A 330 -3.43 -37.78 -13.65
N TYR A 331 -3.68 -36.47 -13.65
CA TYR A 331 -3.30 -35.58 -14.76
C TYR A 331 -1.80 -35.30 -14.84
N ALA A 332 -1.07 -35.47 -13.74
CA ALA A 332 0.35 -35.17 -13.68
C ALA A 332 1.18 -36.42 -13.36
N GLU A 333 2.35 -36.53 -13.98
CA GLU A 333 3.39 -37.51 -13.65
C GLU A 333 4.14 -37.08 -12.37
N SER A 334 4.50 -35.79 -12.29
CA SER A 334 5.13 -35.19 -11.12
C SER A 334 4.59 -33.77 -10.91
N ILE A 335 4.45 -33.36 -9.66
CA ILE A 335 4.21 -31.97 -9.23
C ILE A 335 5.09 -31.71 -8.03
N GLU A 336 6.03 -30.79 -8.18
CA GLU A 336 7.01 -30.41 -7.16
C GLU A 336 6.97 -28.89 -6.95
N LEU A 337 7.10 -28.43 -5.72
CA LEU A 337 7.20 -27.02 -5.42
C LEU A 337 8.48 -26.45 -6.05
N ASN A 338 8.35 -25.31 -6.75
CA ASN A 338 9.51 -24.60 -7.27
C ASN A 338 10.15 -23.78 -6.13
N THR A 339 11.27 -24.29 -5.61
CA THR A 339 12.02 -23.69 -4.49
C THR A 339 13.22 -22.86 -4.95
N ASP A 340 13.42 -22.71 -6.27
CA ASP A 340 14.49 -21.86 -6.78
C ASP A 340 14.24 -20.41 -6.37
N ALA A 341 15.06 -19.90 -5.49
CA ALA A 341 14.97 -18.54 -5.01
C ALA A 341 16.35 -17.89 -5.07
N ASP A 342 16.42 -16.71 -5.68
CA ASP A 342 17.59 -15.85 -5.56
C ASP A 342 17.62 -15.23 -4.17
N GLU A 343 18.69 -15.44 -3.43
CA GLU A 343 18.88 -14.89 -2.08
C GLU A 343 19.12 -13.38 -2.09
N TRP A 344 19.52 -12.84 -3.25
CA TRP A 344 20.00 -11.46 -3.42
C TRP A 344 18.97 -10.37 -3.18
N ASP A 345 17.69 -10.68 -3.36
CA ASP A 345 16.61 -9.71 -3.34
C ASP A 345 15.86 -9.65 -2.02
N ILE A 346 16.25 -10.43 -1.03
CA ILE A 346 15.52 -10.56 0.23
C ILE A 346 15.93 -9.45 1.21
N TYR A 347 14.93 -8.86 1.87
CA TYR A 347 15.15 -7.89 2.95
C TYR A 347 15.70 -8.60 4.22
N PRO A 348 16.68 -8.01 4.92
CA PRO A 348 17.36 -6.74 4.66
C PRO A 348 18.49 -6.88 3.64
N LEU A 349 18.64 -5.90 2.75
CA LEU A 349 19.63 -5.93 1.67
C LEU A 349 21.09 -5.78 2.15
N ASN A 350 21.27 -5.24 3.36
CA ASN A 350 22.56 -5.01 4.03
C ASN A 350 22.84 -6.00 5.16
N GLY A 351 22.04 -7.07 5.24
CA GLY A 351 22.20 -8.13 6.22
C GLY A 351 22.67 -9.42 5.56
N ASN A 352 23.51 -10.17 6.25
CA ASN A 352 23.95 -11.49 5.79
C ASN A 352 23.12 -12.56 6.49
N MET A 353 21.81 -12.60 6.19
CA MET A 353 20.83 -13.41 6.91
C MET A 353 20.62 -14.80 6.28
N HIS A 354 21.11 -15.03 5.05
CA HIS A 354 20.87 -16.25 4.27
C HIS A 354 19.40 -16.66 4.15
N TRP A 355 18.51 -15.66 4.21
CA TRP A 355 17.09 -15.90 4.05
C TRP A 355 16.73 -16.00 2.58
N THR A 356 15.72 -16.81 2.32
CA THR A 356 15.10 -16.92 1.00
C THR A 356 13.62 -16.58 1.10
N ARG A 357 12.93 -16.45 -0.03
CA ARG A 357 11.47 -16.20 -0.03
C ARG A 357 10.67 -17.30 0.67
N ASP A 358 11.20 -18.54 0.73
CA ASP A 358 10.56 -19.72 1.29
C ASP A 358 11.09 -20.13 2.68
N ASN A 359 12.25 -19.57 3.08
CA ASN A 359 12.87 -19.74 4.39
C ASN A 359 13.36 -18.39 4.91
N TYR A 360 12.57 -17.77 5.78
CA TYR A 360 12.74 -16.39 6.21
C TYR A 360 12.60 -16.23 7.72
N GLY A 361 13.40 -15.38 8.35
CA GLY A 361 13.31 -15.08 9.77
C GLY A 361 14.01 -16.14 10.66
N PRO A 362 13.71 -16.10 11.99
CA PRO A 362 12.61 -15.39 12.64
C PRO A 362 12.81 -13.86 12.71
N VAL A 363 11.72 -13.10 12.56
CA VAL A 363 11.70 -11.64 12.75
C VAL A 363 10.56 -11.26 13.71
N TRP A 364 10.86 -10.45 14.70
CA TRP A 364 9.84 -9.85 15.56
C TRP A 364 9.27 -8.62 14.85
N ILE A 365 7.94 -8.52 14.78
CA ILE A 365 7.25 -7.41 14.13
C ILE A 365 7.08 -6.28 15.15
N PRO A 366 7.68 -5.10 14.91
CA PRO A 366 7.68 -4.04 15.89
C PRO A 366 6.27 -3.59 16.30
N LYS A 367 6.10 -3.31 17.59
CA LYS A 367 4.85 -2.86 18.18
C LYS A 367 5.06 -1.59 18.97
N LYS A 368 4.15 -0.66 18.81
CA LYS A 368 4.16 0.63 19.47
C LYS A 368 4.28 0.51 20.98
N GLY A 369 5.28 1.17 21.56
CA GLY A 369 5.56 1.18 22.99
C GLY A 369 6.29 -0.05 23.50
N GLU A 370 6.60 -1.04 22.65
CA GLU A 370 7.42 -2.21 23.00
C GLU A 370 8.87 -2.00 22.50
N SER A 371 9.81 -2.57 23.24
CA SER A 371 11.25 -2.45 22.97
C SER A 371 11.81 -3.76 22.46
N ILE A 372 12.89 -3.66 21.71
CA ILE A 372 13.72 -4.78 21.30
C ILE A 372 15.18 -4.51 21.70
N ASP A 373 15.90 -5.53 22.16
CA ASP A 373 17.33 -5.46 22.32
C ASP A 373 17.99 -5.29 20.94
N LEU A 374 18.81 -4.25 20.77
CA LEU A 374 19.54 -4.01 19.54
C LEU A 374 20.92 -4.65 19.62
N THR A 375 21.22 -5.46 18.62
CA THR A 375 22.52 -6.06 18.39
C THR A 375 22.98 -5.72 16.96
N LEU A 376 24.27 -5.85 16.71
CA LEU A 376 24.81 -5.66 15.37
C LEU A 376 24.21 -6.68 14.36
N ASP A 377 23.84 -7.87 14.82
CA ASP A 377 23.27 -8.92 13.97
C ASP A 377 21.84 -8.61 13.55
N ASN A 378 21.01 -8.04 14.45
CA ASN A 378 19.61 -7.73 14.13
C ASN A 378 19.38 -6.31 13.61
N LEU A 379 20.36 -5.43 13.73
CA LEU A 379 20.26 -4.03 13.31
C LEU A 379 19.82 -3.88 11.85
N PRO A 380 20.32 -4.62 10.87
CA PRO A 380 19.90 -4.50 9.48
C PRO A 380 18.40 -4.69 9.29
N VAL A 381 17.77 -5.55 10.10
CA VAL A 381 16.31 -5.82 10.05
C VAL A 381 15.50 -4.59 10.50
N TYR A 382 15.99 -3.84 11.51
CA TYR A 382 15.23 -2.76 12.13
C TYR A 382 15.71 -1.35 11.75
N GLU A 383 16.84 -1.25 11.07
CA GLU A 383 17.45 0.04 10.69
C GLU A 383 16.50 0.95 9.94
N ARG A 384 15.78 0.42 8.92
CA ARG A 384 14.80 1.20 8.14
C ARG A 384 13.65 1.73 9.01
N CYS A 385 13.17 0.92 9.96
CA CYS A 385 12.14 1.36 10.90
C CYS A 385 12.63 2.52 11.76
N ILE A 386 13.81 2.38 12.35
CA ILE A 386 14.38 3.36 13.28
C ILE A 386 14.75 4.66 12.56
N ARG A 387 15.49 4.55 11.44
CA ARG A 387 16.01 5.69 10.71
C ARG A 387 14.93 6.38 9.87
N THR A 388 14.31 5.64 8.95
CA THR A 388 13.47 6.23 7.90
C THR A 388 12.05 6.50 8.37
N TYR A 389 11.42 5.53 9.04
CA TYR A 389 10.02 5.68 9.42
C TYR A 389 9.83 6.44 10.73
N GLU A 390 10.79 6.34 11.67
CA GLU A 390 10.69 7.04 12.96
C GLU A 390 11.63 8.24 13.08
N GLY A 391 12.36 8.59 11.99
CA GLY A 391 13.07 9.86 11.83
C GLY A 391 14.29 10.03 12.74
N ASN A 392 14.95 8.92 13.12
CA ASN A 392 16.14 8.98 13.97
C ASN A 392 17.42 8.98 13.13
N THR A 393 18.49 9.58 13.65
CA THR A 393 19.83 9.30 13.15
C THR A 393 20.33 7.99 13.75
N LEU A 394 20.97 7.15 12.95
CA LEU A 394 21.51 5.87 13.38
C LEU A 394 22.91 5.70 12.81
N GLU A 395 23.87 5.41 13.65
CA GLU A 395 25.28 5.19 13.31
C GLU A 395 25.83 4.00 14.08
N VAL A 396 26.79 3.29 13.50
CA VAL A 396 27.58 2.29 14.21
C VAL A 396 29.02 2.79 14.29
N LYS A 397 29.55 2.92 15.51
CA LYS A 397 30.90 3.38 15.75
C LYS A 397 31.55 2.56 16.86
N ASP A 398 32.76 2.08 16.61
CA ASP A 398 33.53 1.26 17.55
C ASP A 398 32.74 0.04 18.07
N GLY A 399 31.95 -0.60 17.21
CA GLY A 399 31.07 -1.72 17.56
C GLY A 399 29.81 -1.36 18.40
N LYS A 400 29.53 -0.07 18.58
CA LYS A 400 28.38 0.44 19.35
C LYS A 400 27.34 1.06 18.43
N ILE A 401 26.09 0.77 18.69
CA ILE A 401 24.94 1.37 17.99
C ILE A 401 24.63 2.72 18.65
N LEU A 402 24.64 3.78 17.86
CA LEU A 402 24.31 5.15 18.31
C LEU A 402 22.99 5.57 17.65
N ILE A 403 22.00 5.95 18.47
CA ILE A 403 20.74 6.53 18.00
C ILE A 403 20.68 7.96 18.51
N ASN A 404 20.52 8.94 17.59
CA ASN A 404 20.55 10.38 17.90
C ASN A 404 21.80 10.78 18.70
N GLY A 405 22.95 10.15 18.39
CA GLY A 405 24.25 10.42 19.03
C GLY A 405 24.42 9.77 20.40
N GLN A 406 23.49 8.98 20.89
CA GLN A 406 23.57 8.29 22.18
C GLN A 406 23.67 6.76 21.96
N GLU A 407 24.52 6.09 22.77
CA GLU A 407 24.63 4.62 22.72
C GLU A 407 23.28 3.98 23.09
N ALA A 408 22.77 3.11 22.23
CA ALA A 408 21.51 2.42 22.42
C ALA A 408 21.74 0.90 22.38
N LYS A 409 21.31 0.21 23.44
CA LYS A 409 21.28 -1.26 23.54
C LYS A 409 19.90 -1.83 23.30
N GLU A 410 18.88 -0.98 23.36
CA GLU A 410 17.49 -1.29 23.09
C GLU A 410 16.85 -0.14 22.32
N TYR A 411 15.75 -0.42 21.63
CA TYR A 411 14.96 0.60 20.98
C TYR A 411 13.46 0.38 21.19
N THR A 412 12.75 1.42 21.64
CA THR A 412 11.30 1.42 21.83
C THR A 412 10.63 2.01 20.59
N PHE A 413 9.78 1.23 19.90
CA PHE A 413 9.12 1.67 18.69
C PHE A 413 7.97 2.65 18.96
N LYS A 414 7.84 3.66 18.11
CA LYS A 414 6.82 4.73 18.21
C LYS A 414 5.54 4.38 17.44
N MET A 415 5.59 3.39 16.53
CA MET A 415 4.48 2.96 15.68
C MET A 415 4.30 1.45 15.71
N ASP A 416 3.10 0.99 15.34
CA ASP A 416 2.81 -0.40 15.00
C ASP A 416 3.32 -0.71 13.59
N TYR A 417 3.81 -1.93 13.39
CA TYR A 417 4.26 -2.42 12.09
C TYR A 417 3.54 -3.72 11.73
N TYR A 418 3.47 -3.99 10.43
CA TYR A 418 2.77 -5.15 9.90
C TYR A 418 3.66 -5.88 8.89
N TRP A 419 3.39 -7.18 8.71
CA TRP A 419 4.02 -7.98 7.68
C TRP A 419 3.00 -8.34 6.62
N MET A 420 3.22 -7.88 5.39
CA MET A 420 2.28 -7.97 4.29
C MET A 420 2.81 -8.90 3.21
N MET A 421 2.03 -9.89 2.79
CA MET A 421 2.41 -10.81 1.70
C MET A 421 1.29 -10.90 0.66
N GLY A 422 1.68 -11.17 -0.59
CA GLY A 422 0.73 -11.50 -1.65
C GLY A 422 0.25 -12.95 -1.55
N ASP A 423 -0.96 -13.22 -2.03
CA ASP A 423 -1.50 -14.59 -2.09
C ASP A 423 -0.82 -15.41 -3.20
N ASN A 424 -0.34 -14.76 -4.26
CA ASN A 424 0.52 -15.37 -5.25
C ASN A 424 1.98 -15.33 -4.77
N ARG A 425 2.33 -16.26 -3.86
CA ARG A 425 3.54 -16.24 -3.02
C ARG A 425 4.85 -16.09 -3.80
N HIS A 426 4.98 -16.73 -4.95
CA HIS A 426 6.20 -16.69 -5.75
C HIS A 426 6.17 -15.62 -6.86
N ASN A 427 5.03 -14.94 -7.01
CA ASN A 427 4.88 -13.82 -7.96
C ASN A 427 4.34 -12.57 -7.22
N SER A 428 4.96 -12.23 -6.10
CA SER A 428 4.59 -11.08 -5.30
C SER A 428 5.82 -10.39 -4.75
N LEU A 429 5.98 -9.12 -5.12
CA LEU A 429 6.86 -8.21 -4.41
C LEU A 429 6.12 -7.78 -3.13
N ASP A 430 6.64 -8.14 -1.94
CA ASP A 430 5.98 -7.96 -0.64
C ASP A 430 6.99 -7.78 0.51
N SER A 431 6.56 -7.91 1.77
CA SER A 431 7.42 -7.65 2.93
C SER A 431 8.71 -8.47 2.99
N ARG A 432 8.75 -9.61 2.32
CA ARG A 432 10.01 -10.37 2.18
C ARG A 432 11.09 -9.59 1.42
N TYR A 433 10.69 -8.58 0.64
CA TYR A 433 11.56 -7.79 -0.22
C TYR A 433 11.76 -6.35 0.27
N TRP A 434 10.75 -5.72 0.91
CA TRP A 434 10.84 -4.35 1.40
C TRP A 434 10.79 -4.21 2.93
N GLY A 435 10.53 -5.31 3.66
CA GLY A 435 10.45 -5.32 5.11
C GLY A 435 9.07 -4.91 5.65
N PHE A 436 9.06 -4.26 6.80
CA PHE A 436 7.86 -3.91 7.55
C PHE A 436 7.05 -2.79 6.90
N VAL A 437 5.73 -2.85 7.10
CA VAL A 437 4.78 -1.78 6.72
C VAL A 437 4.35 -1.03 7.98
N PRO A 438 4.74 0.24 8.16
CA PRO A 438 4.38 1.00 9.35
C PRO A 438 2.90 1.44 9.32
N GLU A 439 2.31 1.68 10.49
CA GLU A 439 0.89 2.01 10.64
C GLU A 439 0.47 3.29 9.89
N ASP A 440 1.38 4.25 9.73
CA ASP A 440 1.13 5.50 9.00
C ASP A 440 0.98 5.29 7.49
N HIS A 441 1.39 4.14 6.94
CA HIS A 441 1.20 3.76 5.55
C HIS A 441 -0.15 3.07 5.29
N ILE A 442 -0.84 2.56 6.32
CA ILE A 442 -2.12 1.86 6.17
C ILE A 442 -3.21 2.82 5.67
N VAL A 443 -3.84 2.51 4.54
CA VAL A 443 -4.91 3.33 3.92
C VAL A 443 -6.29 2.85 4.33
N GLY A 444 -6.61 1.56 4.17
CA GLY A 444 -7.93 1.04 4.47
C GLY A 444 -8.13 -0.43 4.12
N LYS A 445 -9.36 -0.92 4.37
CA LYS A 445 -9.79 -2.29 4.10
C LYS A 445 -10.67 -2.35 2.85
N PRO A 446 -10.34 -3.15 1.83
CA PRO A 446 -11.26 -3.45 0.75
C PRO A 446 -12.49 -4.18 1.29
N ILE A 447 -13.68 -3.69 0.98
CA ILE A 447 -14.93 -4.28 1.47
C ILE A 447 -15.56 -5.17 0.41
N PHE A 448 -15.71 -4.65 -0.81
CA PHE A 448 -16.29 -5.41 -1.92
C PHE A 448 -15.73 -4.96 -3.27
N ILE A 449 -15.88 -5.84 -4.26
CA ILE A 449 -15.57 -5.57 -5.66
C ILE A 449 -16.83 -4.95 -6.28
N TRP A 450 -16.78 -3.69 -6.70
CA TRP A 450 -17.94 -3.04 -7.31
C TRP A 450 -17.97 -3.19 -8.83
N TRP A 451 -16.80 -3.42 -9.47
CA TRP A 451 -16.66 -3.72 -10.88
C TRP A 451 -15.49 -4.68 -11.10
N SER A 452 -15.58 -5.53 -12.13
CA SER A 452 -14.49 -6.42 -12.54
C SER A 452 -14.49 -6.59 -14.04
N SER A 453 -13.36 -6.25 -14.67
CA SER A 453 -13.16 -6.41 -16.11
C SER A 453 -11.86 -7.13 -16.39
N ASP A 454 -11.91 -8.05 -17.35
CA ASP A 454 -10.74 -8.73 -17.86
C ASP A 454 -9.96 -7.76 -18.76
N PRO A 455 -8.68 -7.42 -18.46
CA PRO A 455 -7.92 -6.49 -19.29
C PRO A 455 -7.65 -7.02 -20.70
N ASP A 456 -7.67 -8.36 -20.89
CA ASP A 456 -7.38 -9.02 -22.17
C ASP A 456 -8.60 -9.15 -23.06
N ARG A 457 -9.79 -8.76 -22.56
CA ARG A 457 -11.06 -8.83 -23.30
C ARG A 457 -11.74 -7.47 -23.37
N SER A 458 -12.30 -7.14 -24.52
CA SER A 458 -13.01 -5.89 -24.75
C SER A 458 -14.53 -6.01 -24.60
N GLY A 459 -15.18 -4.88 -24.27
CA GLY A 459 -16.63 -4.76 -24.21
C GLY A 459 -17.27 -5.58 -23.10
N LEU A 460 -18.57 -5.89 -23.25
CA LEU A 460 -19.35 -6.61 -22.24
C LEU A 460 -18.89 -8.06 -22.02
N GLY A 461 -18.20 -8.67 -23.00
CA GLY A 461 -17.60 -10.01 -22.89
C GLY A 461 -16.40 -10.08 -21.94
N GLY A 462 -15.77 -8.94 -21.62
CA GLY A 462 -14.71 -8.84 -20.66
C GLY A 462 -15.19 -8.61 -19.22
N VAL A 463 -16.49 -8.36 -19.01
CA VAL A 463 -17.02 -8.14 -17.65
C VAL A 463 -17.18 -9.45 -16.90
N ARG A 464 -16.54 -9.55 -15.74
CA ARG A 464 -16.64 -10.72 -14.84
C ARG A 464 -17.84 -10.56 -13.90
N TRP A 465 -19.03 -10.81 -14.44
CA TRP A 465 -20.33 -10.60 -13.76
C TRP A 465 -20.45 -11.30 -12.39
N SER A 466 -19.85 -12.47 -12.23
CA SER A 466 -19.86 -13.23 -10.98
C SER A 466 -19.07 -12.59 -9.84
N ARG A 467 -18.24 -11.59 -10.16
CA ARG A 467 -17.43 -10.88 -9.16
C ARG A 467 -18.04 -9.56 -8.70
N LEU A 468 -19.08 -9.06 -9.39
CA LEU A 468 -19.72 -7.80 -9.02
C LEU A 468 -20.37 -7.91 -7.64
N PHE A 469 -20.14 -6.89 -6.82
CA PHE A 469 -20.64 -6.77 -5.43
C PHE A 469 -20.23 -7.93 -4.50
N ARG A 470 -19.21 -8.69 -4.88
CA ARG A 470 -18.65 -9.75 -4.04
C ARG A 470 -17.86 -9.14 -2.89
N PHE A 471 -18.21 -9.49 -1.65
CA PHE A 471 -17.47 -9.06 -0.47
C PHE A 471 -16.09 -9.71 -0.42
N VAL A 472 -15.06 -8.92 -0.12
CA VAL A 472 -13.66 -9.37 -0.09
C VAL A 472 -13.43 -10.38 1.03
N ASP A 473 -14.02 -10.20 2.20
CA ASP A 473 -13.89 -11.13 3.33
C ASP A 473 -14.48 -12.54 3.04
N ASN A 474 -15.33 -12.67 2.02
CA ASN A 474 -15.88 -13.95 1.55
C ASN A 474 -15.02 -14.63 0.48
N ILE A 475 -13.90 -14.02 0.09
CA ILE A 475 -12.95 -14.56 -0.88
C ILE A 475 -11.85 -15.26 -0.08
N LYS A 476 -12.02 -16.54 0.15
CA LYS A 476 -11.08 -17.37 0.92
C LYS A 476 -10.39 -18.36 0.02
#